data_33dc30d9476b6beaf14329a14f1e5fef
#
_entry.id   33dc30d9476b6beaf14329a14f1e5fef
#
_cell.length_a   1.000
_cell.length_b   1.000
_cell.length_c   1.000
_cell.angle_alpha   90.00
_cell.angle_beta   90.00
_cell.angle_gamma   90.00
#
_symmetry.space_group_name_H-M   'P 1'
#
loop_
_entity.id
_entity.type
_entity.pdbx_description
1 polymer ?
#
loop_
_entity_poly.entity_id
_entity_poly.type
_entity_poly.pdbx_seq_one_letter_code
_entity_poly.pdbx_strand_id
1 'polypeptide(L)'
;MTADVIADLPTAGLADLPKTLLHARRVTKRFGGLVAVRDVDFDIPAGSIVSLIGPNGAGKTTFFNVIAGLADPTSGAIEFIGERMVARPVRAWAEPLFWFALPAPFAVLAVLAGLAGNTLLAELLAIVTLGLLVTSLIIAVVRPVWYRRLLRRVGIFRSARPNEIVALGIGRTFQNIRLFHNMTALENVLVGMHTRMNAGLVDAAFRLPRHHREEAAAHENARRWLAYVGLRNRDDELARNLPYGDQRRLEIARALASQPKLLLLDEPTAGMNPVETTQMTELFGKIRSELGITILLIEHDMRVVMGVSDRVTVLDHGEKIAEGTPDVVRADPKVIEAYLGSGATG
;
A
#
# COMPACT_ATOMS: atom_id res chain seq x y z
N MET A 1 -14.94 -25.98 2.22
CA MET A 1 -15.05 -24.59 2.72
C MET A 1 -16.46 -24.14 2.37
N THR A 2 -17.29 -23.83 3.34
CA THR A 2 -18.71 -23.55 3.11
C THR A 2 -18.86 -22.16 2.50
N ALA A 3 -19.71 -22.05 1.46
CA ALA A 3 -20.04 -20.79 0.76
C ALA A 3 -20.48 -19.66 1.72
N ASP A 4 -20.97 -20.02 2.91
CA ASP A 4 -21.41 -19.09 3.95
C ASP A 4 -20.29 -18.20 4.53
N VAL A 5 -19.02 -18.66 4.54
CA VAL A 5 -17.90 -17.86 5.07
C VAL A 5 -17.52 -16.73 4.11
N ILE A 6 -17.71 -16.93 2.80
CA ILE A 6 -17.32 -15.99 1.75
C ILE A 6 -18.39 -14.92 1.53
N ALA A 7 -19.67 -15.30 1.63
CA ALA A 7 -20.80 -14.39 1.36
C ALA A 7 -20.82 -13.16 2.29
N ASP A 8 -20.28 -13.29 3.49
CA ASP A 8 -20.25 -12.26 4.52
C ASP A 8 -18.89 -11.55 4.67
N LEU A 9 -17.87 -11.95 3.88
CA LEU A 9 -16.60 -11.21 3.88
C LEU A 9 -16.75 -9.89 3.12
N PRO A 10 -16.29 -8.78 3.67
CA PRO A 10 -16.33 -7.51 2.97
C PRO A 10 -15.38 -7.56 1.76
N THR A 11 -15.96 -7.78 0.58
CA THR A 11 -15.23 -7.75 -0.69
C THR A 11 -15.04 -6.32 -1.16
N ALA A 12 -13.84 -5.98 -1.63
CA ALA A 12 -13.64 -4.73 -2.34
C ALA A 12 -14.48 -4.79 -3.63
N GLY A 13 -15.47 -3.90 -3.77
CA GLY A 13 -16.32 -3.85 -4.95
C GLY A 13 -15.48 -3.71 -6.22
N LEU A 14 -15.37 -4.80 -6.99
CA LEU A 14 -14.60 -4.82 -8.25
C LEU A 14 -15.30 -4.05 -9.38
N ALA A 15 -16.62 -3.86 -9.28
CA ALA A 15 -17.42 -3.24 -10.32
C ALA A 15 -17.00 -1.81 -10.67
N ASP A 16 -16.39 -1.09 -9.72
CA ASP A 16 -15.98 0.31 -9.87
C ASP A 16 -14.46 0.49 -10.04
N LEU A 17 -13.69 -0.60 -10.22
CA LEU A 17 -12.24 -0.49 -10.40
C LEU A 17 -11.88 -0.19 -11.86
N PRO A 18 -10.87 0.68 -12.12
CA PRO A 18 -10.35 0.91 -13.45
C PRO A 18 -9.72 -0.38 -13.99
N LYS A 19 -9.66 -0.54 -15.34
CA LYS A 19 -9.04 -1.71 -15.98
C LYS A 19 -7.61 -1.96 -15.50
N THR A 20 -6.85 -0.92 -15.23
CA THR A 20 -5.52 -0.98 -14.64
C THR A 20 -5.56 -0.32 -13.27
N LEU A 21 -5.16 -1.08 -12.27
CA LEU A 21 -5.23 -0.67 -10.87
C LEU A 21 -4.02 0.19 -10.46
N LEU A 22 -2.84 -0.16 -10.98
CA LEU A 22 -1.60 0.54 -10.71
C LEU A 22 -0.85 0.81 -12.01
N HIS A 23 -0.37 2.05 -12.15
CA HIS A 23 0.50 2.48 -13.22
C HIS A 23 1.80 3.04 -12.65
N ALA A 24 2.94 2.44 -12.98
CA ALA A 24 4.26 2.99 -12.73
C ALA A 24 4.86 3.47 -14.06
N ARG A 25 5.36 4.71 -14.10
CA ARG A 25 5.90 5.32 -15.31
C ARG A 25 7.31 5.82 -15.07
N ARG A 26 8.26 5.28 -15.84
CA ARG A 26 9.70 5.60 -15.82
C ARG A 26 10.26 5.69 -14.40
N VAL A 27 9.92 4.70 -13.58
CA VAL A 27 10.35 4.67 -12.18
C VAL A 27 11.83 4.36 -12.12
N THR A 28 12.58 5.27 -11.51
CA THR A 28 14.01 5.11 -11.26
C THR A 28 14.30 5.27 -9.78
N LYS A 29 15.12 4.39 -9.21
CA LYS A 29 15.61 4.49 -7.84
C LYS A 29 17.13 4.36 -7.81
N ARG A 30 17.77 5.39 -7.21
CA ARG A 30 19.23 5.42 -6.99
C ARG A 30 19.54 5.49 -5.49
N PHE A 31 20.62 4.83 -5.11
CA PHE A 31 21.23 4.91 -3.78
C PHE A 31 22.69 5.34 -3.97
N GLY A 32 22.96 6.64 -3.76
CA GLY A 32 24.26 7.20 -4.11
C GLY A 32 24.59 7.00 -5.60
N GLY A 33 25.68 6.32 -5.89
CA GLY A 33 26.12 5.98 -7.26
C GLY A 33 25.42 4.75 -7.86
N LEU A 34 24.74 3.93 -7.05
CA LEU A 34 24.09 2.70 -7.52
C LEU A 34 22.68 3.02 -8.05
N VAL A 35 22.39 2.59 -9.28
CA VAL A 35 21.04 2.61 -9.86
C VAL A 35 20.42 1.24 -9.65
N ALA A 36 19.53 1.13 -8.65
CA ALA A 36 18.89 -0.13 -8.30
C ALA A 36 17.65 -0.45 -9.15
N VAL A 37 16.98 0.60 -9.69
CA VAL A 37 15.86 0.49 -10.65
C VAL A 37 16.03 1.62 -11.66
N ARG A 38 15.89 1.34 -12.95
CA ARG A 38 16.12 2.28 -14.05
C ARG A 38 14.94 2.28 -15.01
N ASP A 39 14.27 3.43 -15.12
CA ASP A 39 13.21 3.74 -16.10
C ASP A 39 12.16 2.63 -16.29
N VAL A 40 11.73 1.99 -15.20
CA VAL A 40 10.79 0.88 -15.24
C VAL A 40 9.38 1.40 -15.44
N ASP A 41 8.73 0.96 -16.53
CA ASP A 41 7.30 1.04 -16.77
C ASP A 41 6.63 -0.27 -16.37
N PHE A 42 5.58 -0.18 -15.53
CA PHE A 42 4.92 -1.36 -14.99
C PHE A 42 3.45 -1.10 -14.71
N ASP A 43 2.59 -2.01 -15.16
CA ASP A 43 1.14 -1.91 -15.03
C ASP A 43 0.58 -3.16 -14.34
N ILE A 44 -0.36 -2.94 -13.40
CA ILE A 44 -1.10 -4.03 -12.75
C ILE A 44 -2.56 -3.93 -13.15
N PRO A 45 -3.08 -4.85 -13.98
CA PRO A 45 -4.51 -4.94 -14.27
C PRO A 45 -5.32 -5.29 -13.02
N ALA A 46 -6.53 -4.74 -12.90
CA ALA A 46 -7.42 -5.07 -11.79
C ALA A 46 -7.84 -6.56 -11.86
N GLY A 47 -7.96 -7.20 -10.69
CA GLY A 47 -8.39 -8.59 -10.57
C GLY A 47 -7.39 -9.62 -11.12
N SER A 48 -6.12 -9.25 -11.30
CA SER A 48 -5.07 -10.13 -11.80
C SER A 48 -4.02 -10.46 -10.75
N ILE A 49 -3.29 -11.55 -10.96
CA ILE A 49 -2.05 -11.87 -10.25
C ILE A 49 -0.90 -11.53 -11.17
N VAL A 50 -0.12 -10.51 -10.82
CA VAL A 50 1.07 -10.11 -11.54
C VAL A 50 2.29 -10.50 -10.73
N SER A 51 3.23 -11.25 -11.33
CA SER A 51 4.49 -11.59 -10.69
C SER A 51 5.63 -10.73 -11.19
N LEU A 52 6.50 -10.35 -10.25
CA LEU A 52 7.76 -9.65 -10.52
C LEU A 52 8.92 -10.59 -10.17
N ILE A 53 9.64 -11.03 -11.17
CA ILE A 53 10.75 -11.99 -11.02
C ILE A 53 12.07 -11.41 -11.53
N GLY A 54 13.14 -12.15 -11.36
CA GLY A 54 14.50 -11.80 -11.83
C GLY A 54 15.57 -12.35 -10.92
N PRO A 55 16.85 -12.34 -11.32
CA PRO A 55 17.95 -12.82 -10.51
C PRO A 55 18.15 -11.99 -9.22
N ASN A 56 19.01 -12.47 -8.34
CA ASN A 56 19.37 -11.75 -7.12
C ASN A 56 20.08 -10.43 -7.49
N GLY A 57 19.68 -9.34 -6.83
CA GLY A 57 20.20 -8.02 -7.15
C GLY A 57 19.51 -7.30 -8.34
N ALA A 58 18.54 -7.93 -9.02
CA ALA A 58 17.82 -7.35 -10.15
C ALA A 58 16.96 -6.11 -9.83
N GLY A 59 16.85 -5.71 -8.55
CA GLY A 59 16.09 -4.53 -8.14
C GLY A 59 14.65 -4.80 -7.72
N LYS A 60 14.18 -6.06 -7.72
CA LYS A 60 12.80 -6.46 -7.37
C LYS A 60 12.30 -5.85 -6.06
N THR A 61 12.99 -6.14 -4.96
CA THR A 61 12.62 -5.65 -3.61
C THR A 61 12.68 -4.12 -3.53
N THR A 62 13.62 -3.49 -4.25
CA THR A 62 13.69 -2.03 -4.33
C THR A 62 12.46 -1.47 -5.02
N PHE A 63 12.07 -2.00 -6.17
CA PHE A 63 10.90 -1.56 -6.92
C PHE A 63 9.60 -1.80 -6.12
N PHE A 64 9.49 -2.95 -5.50
CA PHE A 64 8.38 -3.29 -4.60
C PHE A 64 8.26 -2.32 -3.41
N ASN A 65 9.39 -1.95 -2.79
CA ASN A 65 9.43 -0.96 -1.72
C ASN A 65 9.00 0.42 -2.20
N VAL A 66 9.28 0.77 -3.46
CA VAL A 66 8.79 2.03 -4.05
C VAL A 66 7.28 1.98 -4.26
N ILE A 67 6.73 0.87 -4.76
CA ILE A 67 5.28 0.67 -4.90
C ILE A 67 4.59 0.71 -3.52
N ALA A 68 5.17 0.07 -2.52
CA ALA A 68 4.65 0.05 -1.16
C ALA A 68 4.85 1.37 -0.39
N GLY A 69 5.48 2.39 -1.00
CA GLY A 69 5.76 3.69 -0.36
C GLY A 69 6.75 3.64 0.80
N LEU A 70 7.55 2.60 0.89
CA LEU A 70 8.65 2.49 1.87
C LEU A 70 9.93 3.16 1.38
N ALA A 71 10.02 3.41 0.09
CA ALA A 71 11.13 4.11 -0.53
C ALA A 71 10.61 5.09 -1.59
N ASP A 72 11.09 6.33 -1.56
CA ASP A 72 10.77 7.31 -2.59
C ASP A 72 11.53 7.00 -3.88
N PRO A 73 10.90 7.11 -5.07
CA PRO A 73 11.63 7.04 -6.33
C PRO A 73 12.56 8.26 -6.48
N THR A 74 13.64 8.08 -7.20
CA THR A 74 14.50 9.20 -7.59
C THR A 74 13.87 10.02 -8.71
N SER A 75 13.18 9.33 -9.65
CA SER A 75 12.38 9.93 -10.73
C SER A 75 11.25 8.98 -11.13
N GLY A 76 10.33 9.46 -11.97
CA GLY A 76 9.13 8.73 -12.37
C GLY A 76 7.94 8.99 -11.45
N ALA A 77 6.84 8.29 -11.69
CA ALA A 77 5.60 8.41 -10.94
C ALA A 77 4.89 7.07 -10.81
N ILE A 78 4.16 6.88 -9.73
CA ILE A 78 3.26 5.74 -9.52
C ILE A 78 1.86 6.30 -9.24
N GLU A 79 0.89 5.77 -9.97
CA GLU A 79 -0.52 6.08 -9.83
C GLU A 79 -1.29 4.83 -9.44
N PHE A 80 -2.17 4.94 -8.47
CA PHE A 80 -3.03 3.86 -8.00
C PHE A 80 -4.48 4.32 -8.01
N ILE A 81 -5.34 3.63 -8.76
CA ILE A 81 -6.76 3.98 -8.96
C ILE A 81 -6.90 5.46 -9.40
N GLY A 82 -6.07 5.89 -10.35
CA GLY A 82 -6.07 7.28 -10.86
C GLY A 82 -5.54 8.33 -9.88
N GLU A 83 -5.16 7.96 -8.66
CA GLU A 83 -4.50 8.87 -7.72
C GLU A 83 -2.97 8.68 -7.79
N ARG A 84 -2.26 9.77 -7.97
CA ARG A 84 -0.79 9.77 -7.94
C ARG A 84 -0.31 9.52 -6.51
N MET A 85 0.29 8.34 -6.26
CA MET A 85 0.75 7.93 -4.94
C MET A 85 2.18 8.35 -4.64
N VAL A 86 3.04 8.14 -5.62
CA VAL A 86 4.47 8.32 -5.47
C VAL A 86 4.97 9.17 -6.63
N ALA A 87 5.44 10.36 -6.31
CA ALA A 87 6.10 11.25 -7.25
C ALA A 87 7.13 12.10 -6.51
N ARG A 88 8.21 12.43 -7.17
CA ARG A 88 9.17 13.39 -6.61
C ARG A 88 8.47 14.72 -6.37
N PRO A 89 8.60 15.33 -5.17
CA PRO A 89 8.00 16.63 -4.92
C PRO A 89 8.60 17.67 -5.87
N VAL A 90 7.80 18.18 -6.80
CA VAL A 90 8.26 19.13 -7.80
C VAL A 90 8.52 20.49 -7.17
N ARG A 91 7.82 20.84 -6.09
CA ARG A 91 7.87 22.16 -5.44
C ARG A 91 7.65 22.11 -3.92
N ALA A 92 8.37 21.28 -3.20
CA ALA A 92 8.24 21.20 -1.73
C ALA A 92 8.46 22.55 -1.03
N TRP A 93 9.28 23.43 -1.61
CA TRP A 93 9.51 24.79 -1.13
C TRP A 93 8.29 25.70 -1.27
N ALA A 94 7.31 25.33 -2.11
CA ALA A 94 6.10 26.13 -2.30
C ALA A 94 5.02 25.84 -1.24
N GLU A 95 5.14 24.74 -0.46
CA GLU A 95 4.19 24.43 0.62
C GLU A 95 4.06 25.58 1.64
N PRO A 96 5.15 26.21 2.14
CA PRO A 96 5.06 27.36 3.03
C PRO A 96 4.33 28.57 2.42
N LEU A 97 4.42 28.78 1.12
CA LEU A 97 3.70 29.88 0.45
C LEU A 97 2.17 29.73 0.58
N PHE A 98 1.66 28.50 0.62
CA PHE A 98 0.24 28.24 0.87
C PHE A 98 -0.21 28.66 2.27
N TRP A 99 0.67 28.60 3.27
CA TRP A 99 0.33 29.01 4.63
C TRP A 99 0.09 30.51 4.72
N PHE A 100 0.78 31.28 3.90
CA PHE A 100 0.69 32.75 3.85
C PHE A 100 -0.29 33.25 2.79
N ALA A 101 -0.69 32.41 1.83
CA ALA A 101 -1.55 32.84 0.72
C ALA A 101 -2.88 33.43 1.16
N LEU A 102 -3.49 32.86 2.21
CA LEU A 102 -4.78 33.32 2.74
C LEU A 102 -4.63 34.52 3.69
N PRO A 103 -3.70 34.55 4.67
CA PRO A 103 -3.51 35.70 5.57
C PRO A 103 -2.84 36.91 4.92
N ALA A 104 -1.99 36.73 3.91
CA ALA A 104 -1.20 37.83 3.33
C ALA A 104 -2.05 38.99 2.77
N PRO A 105 -3.16 38.81 2.01
CA PRO A 105 -4.00 39.89 1.54
C PRO A 105 -4.57 40.74 2.69
N PHE A 106 -4.99 40.11 3.77
CA PHE A 106 -5.53 40.81 4.94
C PHE A 106 -4.45 41.57 5.70
N ALA A 107 -3.23 41.05 5.78
CA ALA A 107 -2.09 41.76 6.34
C ALA A 107 -1.78 43.03 5.54
N VAL A 108 -1.76 42.94 4.20
CA VAL A 108 -1.54 44.11 3.34
C VAL A 108 -2.64 45.14 3.53
N LEU A 109 -3.91 44.71 3.57
CA LEU A 109 -5.05 45.63 3.80
C LEU A 109 -4.99 46.26 5.20
N ALA A 110 -4.54 45.56 6.23
CA ALA A 110 -4.35 46.13 7.57
C ALA A 110 -3.31 47.27 7.57
N VAL A 111 -2.18 47.05 6.89
CA VAL A 111 -1.15 48.09 6.73
C VAL A 111 -1.67 49.32 5.97
N LEU A 112 -2.37 49.09 4.86
CA LEU A 112 -2.95 50.19 4.06
C LEU A 112 -4.02 50.97 4.84
N ALA A 113 -4.85 50.33 5.63
CA ALA A 113 -5.84 50.97 6.49
C ALA A 113 -5.17 51.84 7.58
N GLY A 114 -4.06 51.34 8.19
CA GLY A 114 -3.28 52.08 9.15
C GLY A 114 -2.63 53.33 8.54
N LEU A 115 -2.05 53.22 7.33
CA LEU A 115 -1.47 54.33 6.60
C LEU A 115 -2.53 55.38 6.20
N ALA A 116 -3.77 54.94 5.94
CA ALA A 116 -4.90 55.82 5.66
C ALA A 116 -5.50 56.49 6.91
N GLY A 117 -4.94 56.24 8.12
CA GLY A 117 -5.42 56.81 9.39
C GLY A 117 -6.64 56.08 10.00
N ASN A 118 -7.10 54.98 9.43
CA ASN A 118 -8.23 54.22 9.95
C ASN A 118 -7.75 53.12 10.89
N THR A 119 -7.49 53.48 12.15
CA THR A 119 -6.91 52.60 13.16
C THR A 119 -7.85 51.41 13.52
N LEU A 120 -9.16 51.63 13.63
CA LEU A 120 -10.12 50.60 13.94
C LEU A 120 -10.14 49.49 12.85
N LEU A 121 -10.14 49.89 11.58
CA LEU A 121 -10.11 48.94 10.48
C LEU A 121 -8.78 48.18 10.41
N ALA A 122 -7.67 48.84 10.70
CA ALA A 122 -6.36 48.23 10.74
C ALA A 122 -6.26 47.19 11.85
N GLU A 123 -6.77 47.45 13.06
CA GLU A 123 -6.82 46.49 14.17
C GLU A 123 -7.69 45.30 13.87
N LEU A 124 -8.90 45.50 13.32
CA LEU A 124 -9.79 44.41 12.92
C LEU A 124 -9.14 43.49 11.87
N LEU A 125 -8.51 44.09 10.85
CA LEU A 125 -7.81 43.31 9.82
C LEU A 125 -6.58 42.58 10.36
N ALA A 126 -5.87 43.15 11.32
CA ALA A 126 -4.77 42.50 12.01
C ALA A 126 -5.20 41.30 12.81
N ILE A 127 -6.32 41.39 13.54
CA ILE A 127 -6.93 40.28 14.29
C ILE A 127 -7.34 39.16 13.31
N VAL A 128 -8.00 39.48 12.21
CA VAL A 128 -8.38 38.52 11.16
C VAL A 128 -7.12 37.85 10.58
N THR A 129 -6.09 38.61 10.29
CA THR A 129 -4.82 38.09 9.77
C THR A 129 -4.20 37.09 10.74
N LEU A 130 -4.15 37.43 12.02
CA LEU A 130 -3.60 36.55 13.06
C LEU A 130 -4.42 35.26 13.17
N GLY A 131 -5.76 35.36 13.17
CA GLY A 131 -6.66 34.19 13.21
C GLY A 131 -6.48 33.27 12.02
N LEU A 132 -6.36 33.81 10.80
CA LEU A 132 -6.09 33.06 9.58
C LEU A 132 -4.70 32.40 9.59
N LEU A 133 -3.70 33.10 10.11
CA LEU A 133 -2.33 32.58 10.21
C LEU A 133 -2.25 31.41 11.21
N VAL A 134 -2.89 31.54 12.37
CA VAL A 134 -2.98 30.45 13.36
C VAL A 134 -3.73 29.26 12.79
N THR A 135 -4.87 29.48 12.13
CA THR A 135 -5.66 28.42 11.48
C THR A 135 -4.85 27.71 10.39
N SER A 136 -4.16 28.48 9.56
CA SER A 136 -3.28 27.98 8.49
C SER A 136 -2.15 27.12 9.06
N LEU A 137 -1.55 27.54 10.18
CA LEU A 137 -0.50 26.81 10.87
C LEU A 137 -1.02 25.52 11.49
N ILE A 138 -2.20 25.55 12.10
CA ILE A 138 -2.87 24.34 12.62
C ILE A 138 -3.12 23.34 11.48
N ILE A 139 -3.66 23.79 10.35
CA ILE A 139 -3.88 22.96 9.16
C ILE A 139 -2.56 22.38 8.66
N ALA A 140 -1.48 23.15 8.65
CA ALA A 140 -0.16 22.70 8.24
C ALA A 140 0.44 21.63 9.14
N VAL A 141 0.18 21.70 10.46
CA VAL A 141 0.65 20.74 11.46
C VAL A 141 -0.22 19.48 11.46
N VAL A 142 -1.54 19.64 11.55
CA VAL A 142 -2.52 18.53 11.62
C VAL A 142 -2.62 17.79 10.28
N ARG A 143 -2.43 18.49 9.17
CA ARG A 143 -2.47 17.96 7.79
C ARG A 143 -3.71 17.11 7.52
N PRO A 144 -4.93 17.65 7.63
CA PRO A 144 -6.15 16.92 7.37
C PRO A 144 -6.18 16.33 5.95
N VAL A 145 -6.97 15.27 5.75
CA VAL A 145 -7.01 14.51 4.48
C VAL A 145 -7.31 15.40 3.27
N TRP A 146 -8.24 16.37 3.41
CA TRP A 146 -8.59 17.29 2.33
C TRP A 146 -7.43 18.21 1.93
N TYR A 147 -6.63 18.70 2.91
CA TYR A 147 -5.45 19.54 2.65
C TYR A 147 -4.37 18.75 1.89
N ARG A 148 -4.14 17.49 2.29
CA ARG A 148 -3.22 16.59 1.58
C ARG A 148 -3.68 16.32 0.14
N ARG A 149 -5.00 16.14 -0.10
CA ARG A 149 -5.57 16.01 -1.45
C ARG A 149 -5.35 17.28 -2.29
N LEU A 150 -5.53 18.46 -1.68
CA LEU A 150 -5.30 19.73 -2.35
C LEU A 150 -3.83 19.88 -2.77
N LEU A 151 -2.88 19.64 -1.86
CA LEU A 151 -1.44 19.69 -2.15
C LEU A 151 -1.05 18.71 -3.27
N ARG A 152 -1.68 17.54 -3.34
CA ARG A 152 -1.51 16.59 -4.43
C ARG A 152 -1.99 17.15 -5.76
N ARG A 153 -3.18 17.76 -5.81
CA ARG A 153 -3.74 18.35 -7.04
C ARG A 153 -2.88 19.51 -7.58
N VAL A 154 -2.27 20.27 -6.71
CA VAL A 154 -1.44 21.43 -7.07
C VAL A 154 0.01 21.03 -7.40
N GLY A 155 0.38 19.73 -7.24
CA GLY A 155 1.74 19.26 -7.56
C GLY A 155 2.79 19.55 -6.49
N ILE A 156 2.39 19.99 -5.31
CA ILE A 156 3.22 20.08 -4.11
C ILE A 156 3.15 18.75 -3.41
N PHE A 157 3.85 17.74 -3.97
CA PHE A 157 3.68 16.37 -3.57
C PHE A 157 4.81 15.92 -2.65
N ARG A 158 4.44 15.29 -1.52
CA ARG A 158 5.29 14.35 -0.79
C ARG A 158 4.77 12.94 -1.05
N SER A 159 5.67 11.99 -1.21
CA SER A 159 5.32 10.57 -1.31
C SER A 159 4.34 10.17 -0.21
N ALA A 160 3.35 9.35 -0.57
CA ALA A 160 2.39 8.86 0.40
C ALA A 160 3.11 8.07 1.50
N ARG A 161 2.77 8.32 2.76
CA ARG A 161 3.31 7.54 3.86
C ARG A 161 2.72 6.12 3.85
N PRO A 162 3.39 5.11 4.43
CA PRO A 162 2.89 3.73 4.44
C PRO A 162 1.44 3.60 4.97
N ASN A 163 1.08 4.36 6.01
CA ASN A 163 -0.29 4.36 6.53
C ASN A 163 -1.32 4.95 5.54
N GLU A 164 -0.92 5.92 4.71
CA GLU A 164 -1.78 6.48 3.67
C GLU A 164 -1.97 5.48 2.52
N ILE A 165 -0.94 4.71 2.22
CA ILE A 165 -0.97 3.66 1.19
C ILE A 165 -1.93 2.54 1.60
N VAL A 166 -1.89 2.11 2.87
CA VAL A 166 -2.87 1.16 3.40
C VAL A 166 -4.30 1.73 3.33
N ALA A 167 -4.48 3.02 3.67
CA ALA A 167 -5.79 3.68 3.58
C ALA A 167 -6.30 3.81 2.13
N LEU A 168 -5.41 3.87 1.14
CA LEU A 168 -5.76 3.84 -0.28
C LEU A 168 -6.20 2.44 -0.74
N GLY A 169 -5.89 1.39 0.01
CA GLY A 169 -6.27 0.01 -0.29
C GLY A 169 -5.12 -0.86 -0.78
N ILE A 170 -3.89 -0.57 -0.41
CA ILE A 170 -2.74 -1.46 -0.67
C ILE A 170 -2.36 -2.16 0.63
N GLY A 171 -2.58 -3.47 0.68
CA GLY A 171 -2.09 -4.34 1.74
C GLY A 171 -0.72 -4.91 1.39
N ARG A 172 0.11 -5.20 2.39
CA ARG A 172 1.43 -5.79 2.18
C ARG A 172 1.77 -6.83 3.24
N THR A 173 2.40 -7.92 2.82
CA THR A 173 3.20 -8.80 3.68
C THR A 173 4.68 -8.42 3.60
N PHE A 174 5.49 -8.92 4.52
CA PHE A 174 6.92 -8.66 4.54
C PHE A 174 7.69 -9.95 4.25
N GLN A 175 8.87 -9.84 3.64
CA GLN A 175 9.76 -10.98 3.39
C GLN A 175 10.05 -11.74 4.69
N ASN A 176 10.42 -11.05 5.76
CA ASN A 176 10.48 -11.62 7.11
C ASN A 176 9.13 -11.40 7.81
N ILE A 177 8.55 -12.45 8.37
CA ILE A 177 7.27 -12.40 9.08
C ILE A 177 7.31 -11.32 10.16
N ARG A 178 6.36 -10.38 10.09
CA ARG A 178 6.23 -9.28 11.05
C ARG A 178 4.90 -9.38 11.79
N LEU A 179 4.75 -10.44 12.56
CA LEU A 179 3.62 -10.60 13.47
C LEU A 179 3.91 -9.99 14.85
N PHE A 180 2.88 -9.65 15.57
CA PHE A 180 2.96 -9.34 16.99
C PHE A 180 3.03 -10.66 17.75
N HIS A 181 4.23 -11.15 17.99
CA HIS A 181 4.50 -12.50 18.51
C HIS A 181 3.84 -12.82 19.85
N ASN A 182 3.64 -11.81 20.71
CA ASN A 182 3.01 -11.94 22.03
C ASN A 182 1.49 -11.69 22.00
N MET A 183 0.92 -11.45 20.83
CA MET A 183 -0.53 -11.37 20.60
C MET A 183 -1.04 -12.69 20.03
N THR A 184 -2.31 -12.96 20.26
CA THR A 184 -3.01 -14.11 19.68
C THR A 184 -3.18 -13.94 18.17
N ALA A 185 -3.57 -15.01 17.48
CA ALA A 185 -3.89 -14.96 16.06
C ALA A 185 -5.04 -13.96 15.80
N LEU A 186 -6.08 -14.00 16.62
CA LEU A 186 -7.22 -13.08 16.54
C LEU A 186 -6.79 -11.61 16.70
N GLU A 187 -6.01 -11.32 17.73
CA GLU A 187 -5.51 -9.95 17.99
C GLU A 187 -4.65 -9.42 16.83
N ASN A 188 -3.80 -10.26 16.23
CA ASN A 188 -3.04 -9.88 15.04
C ASN A 188 -3.94 -9.46 13.88
N VAL A 189 -5.04 -10.17 13.62
CA VAL A 189 -6.00 -9.82 12.57
C VAL A 189 -6.75 -8.55 12.91
N LEU A 190 -7.16 -8.35 14.17
CA LEU A 190 -7.83 -7.13 14.65
C LEU A 190 -6.96 -5.88 14.43
N VAL A 191 -5.64 -5.97 14.63
CA VAL A 191 -4.72 -4.88 14.30
C VAL A 191 -4.81 -4.50 12.81
N GLY A 192 -4.95 -5.48 11.92
CA GLY A 192 -5.16 -5.24 10.48
C GLY A 192 -6.45 -4.48 10.18
N MET A 193 -7.50 -4.66 10.98
CA MET A 193 -8.80 -4.01 10.82
C MET A 193 -8.83 -2.56 11.33
N HIS A 194 -7.85 -2.13 12.12
CA HIS A 194 -7.86 -0.81 12.76
C HIS A 194 -8.05 0.35 11.78
N THR A 195 -7.56 0.24 10.55
CA THR A 195 -7.74 1.26 9.51
C THR A 195 -9.18 1.41 9.02
N ARG A 196 -10.06 0.47 9.34
CA ARG A 196 -11.48 0.42 8.95
C ARG A 196 -12.44 0.69 10.10
N MET A 197 -11.95 0.71 11.34
CA MET A 197 -12.77 1.04 12.49
C MET A 197 -13.01 2.56 12.55
N ASN A 198 -14.27 2.93 12.76
CA ASN A 198 -14.71 4.33 12.80
C ASN A 198 -14.98 4.84 14.22
N ALA A 199 -14.93 3.97 15.24
CA ALA A 199 -15.12 4.37 16.63
C ALA A 199 -14.00 5.36 17.02
N GLY A 200 -14.41 6.59 17.33
CA GLY A 200 -13.50 7.65 17.75
C GLY A 200 -12.97 7.44 19.17
N LEU A 201 -11.93 8.22 19.53
CA LEU A 201 -11.39 8.23 20.91
C LEU A 201 -12.47 8.47 21.97
N VAL A 202 -13.48 9.28 21.66
CA VAL A 202 -14.61 9.57 22.56
C VAL A 202 -15.49 8.33 22.76
N ASP A 203 -15.83 7.61 21.67
CA ASP A 203 -16.63 6.39 21.74
C ASP A 203 -15.93 5.30 22.56
N ALA A 204 -14.61 5.18 22.38
CA ALA A 204 -13.77 4.23 23.13
C ALA A 204 -13.61 4.64 24.61
N ALA A 205 -13.36 5.92 24.90
CA ALA A 205 -13.16 6.43 26.26
C ALA A 205 -14.42 6.29 27.12
N PHE A 206 -15.60 6.53 26.54
CA PHE A 206 -16.88 6.43 27.25
C PHE A 206 -17.58 5.07 27.08
N ARG A 207 -16.95 4.10 26.41
CA ARG A 207 -17.50 2.75 26.17
C ARG A 207 -18.95 2.77 25.67
N LEU A 208 -19.24 3.63 24.69
CA LEU A 208 -20.58 3.79 24.16
C LEU A 208 -21.09 2.50 23.50
N PRO A 209 -22.41 2.25 23.46
CA PRO A 209 -22.98 1.04 22.84
C PRO A 209 -22.54 0.81 21.38
N ARG A 210 -22.21 1.89 20.66
CA ARG A 210 -21.65 1.82 19.31
C ARG A 210 -20.28 1.17 19.29
N HIS A 211 -19.41 1.50 20.25
CA HIS A 211 -18.07 0.89 20.39
C HIS A 211 -18.16 -0.62 20.61
N HIS A 212 -19.00 -1.07 21.55
CA HIS A 212 -19.18 -2.50 21.83
C HIS A 212 -19.72 -3.29 20.63
N ARG A 213 -20.66 -2.72 19.83
CA ARG A 213 -21.17 -3.36 18.63
C ARG A 213 -20.10 -3.47 17.55
N GLU A 214 -19.32 -2.42 17.35
CA GLU A 214 -18.24 -2.39 16.37
C GLU A 214 -17.11 -3.36 16.76
N GLU A 215 -16.79 -3.46 18.04
CA GLU A 215 -15.81 -4.39 18.58
C GLU A 215 -16.27 -5.85 18.40
N ALA A 216 -17.51 -6.17 18.74
CA ALA A 216 -18.07 -7.51 18.53
C ALA A 216 -18.08 -7.91 17.05
N ALA A 217 -18.46 -7.00 16.16
CA ALA A 217 -18.42 -7.20 14.71
C ALA A 217 -16.98 -7.38 14.20
N ALA A 218 -16.01 -6.63 14.76
CA ALA A 218 -14.61 -6.78 14.40
C ALA A 218 -14.06 -8.15 14.80
N HIS A 219 -14.39 -8.65 16.01
CA HIS A 219 -14.00 -9.98 16.47
C HIS A 219 -14.56 -11.08 15.56
N GLU A 220 -15.84 -11.00 15.19
CA GLU A 220 -16.47 -11.97 14.29
C GLU A 220 -15.81 -11.94 12.90
N ASN A 221 -15.59 -10.76 12.34
CA ASN A 221 -14.88 -10.60 11.06
C ASN A 221 -13.44 -11.13 11.11
N ALA A 222 -12.74 -10.91 12.22
CA ALA A 222 -11.39 -11.43 12.40
C ALA A 222 -11.37 -12.98 12.40
N ARG A 223 -12.35 -13.65 13.07
CA ARG A 223 -12.49 -15.10 13.01
C ARG A 223 -12.78 -15.61 11.58
N ARG A 224 -13.59 -14.87 10.82
CA ARG A 224 -13.87 -15.20 9.41
C ARG A 224 -12.58 -15.14 8.57
N TRP A 225 -11.75 -14.13 8.76
CA TRP A 225 -10.45 -14.04 8.08
C TRP A 225 -9.51 -15.17 8.47
N LEU A 226 -9.44 -15.55 9.76
CA LEU A 226 -8.67 -16.71 10.21
C LEU A 226 -9.18 -18.00 9.55
N ALA A 227 -10.49 -18.20 9.54
CA ALA A 227 -11.11 -19.38 8.90
C ALA A 227 -10.82 -19.39 7.38
N TYR A 228 -10.85 -18.22 6.71
CA TYR A 228 -10.58 -18.09 5.27
C TYR A 228 -9.17 -18.54 4.89
N VAL A 229 -8.17 -18.15 5.66
CA VAL A 229 -6.78 -18.56 5.41
C VAL A 229 -6.45 -19.96 5.95
N GLY A 230 -7.42 -20.67 6.53
CA GLY A 230 -7.25 -22.05 7.04
C GLY A 230 -6.80 -22.14 8.49
N LEU A 231 -6.89 -21.05 9.28
CA LEU A 231 -6.52 -21.00 10.71
C LEU A 231 -7.75 -21.09 11.63
N ARG A 232 -8.77 -21.88 11.24
CA ARG A 232 -9.97 -22.11 12.08
C ARG A 232 -9.58 -22.74 13.41
N ASN A 233 -10.18 -22.25 14.51
CA ASN A 233 -9.94 -22.69 15.88
C ASN A 233 -8.53 -22.43 16.43
N ARG A 234 -7.83 -21.45 15.86
CA ARG A 234 -6.52 -21.00 16.36
C ARG A 234 -6.58 -19.57 16.92
N ASP A 235 -7.76 -19.09 17.23
CA ASP A 235 -8.05 -17.70 17.60
C ASP A 235 -7.20 -17.22 18.78
N ASP A 236 -7.13 -18.05 19.82
CA ASP A 236 -6.47 -17.74 21.10
C ASP A 236 -5.00 -18.19 21.13
N GLU A 237 -4.49 -18.80 20.06
CA GLU A 237 -3.10 -19.24 20.00
C GLU A 237 -2.17 -18.05 19.77
N LEU A 238 -1.10 -17.95 20.57
CA LEU A 238 -0.10 -16.90 20.38
C LEU A 238 0.60 -17.06 19.03
N ALA A 239 0.79 -15.96 18.31
CA ALA A 239 1.38 -15.98 16.97
C ALA A 239 2.76 -16.66 16.92
N ARG A 240 3.57 -16.53 18.01
CA ARG A 240 4.88 -17.21 18.12
C ARG A 240 4.81 -18.72 18.22
N ASN A 241 3.66 -19.27 18.64
CA ASN A 241 3.49 -20.71 18.82
C ASN A 241 2.99 -21.42 17.55
N LEU A 242 2.51 -20.65 16.56
CA LEU A 242 2.09 -21.17 15.29
C LEU A 242 3.27 -21.72 14.47
N PRO A 243 3.09 -22.84 13.74
CA PRO A 243 4.04 -23.29 12.73
C PRO A 243 4.33 -22.19 11.70
N TYR A 244 5.50 -22.25 11.05
CA TYR A 244 5.94 -21.20 10.11
C TYR A 244 4.93 -20.94 8.98
N GLY A 245 4.38 -21.99 8.36
CA GLY A 245 3.35 -21.85 7.32
C GLY A 245 2.09 -21.17 7.83
N ASP A 246 1.67 -21.46 9.08
CA ASP A 246 0.51 -20.83 9.70
C ASP A 246 0.79 -19.38 10.09
N GLN A 247 2.02 -19.02 10.48
CA GLN A 247 2.41 -17.64 10.69
C GLN A 247 2.31 -16.82 9.40
N ARG A 248 2.70 -17.38 8.24
CA ARG A 248 2.51 -16.75 6.92
C ARG A 248 1.04 -16.56 6.58
N ARG A 249 0.20 -17.57 6.83
CA ARG A 249 -1.26 -17.47 6.64
C ARG A 249 -1.85 -16.37 7.53
N LEU A 250 -1.40 -16.26 8.79
CA LEU A 250 -1.82 -15.22 9.71
C LEU A 250 -1.41 -13.82 9.22
N GLU A 251 -0.20 -13.66 8.68
CA GLU A 251 0.25 -12.41 8.10
C GLU A 251 -0.62 -11.98 6.91
N ILE A 252 -1.01 -12.95 6.05
CA ILE A 252 -1.95 -12.71 4.95
C ILE A 252 -3.34 -12.35 5.49
N ALA A 253 -3.86 -13.06 6.50
CA ALA A 253 -5.15 -12.75 7.13
C ALA A 253 -5.18 -11.31 7.66
N ARG A 254 -4.12 -10.89 8.35
CA ARG A 254 -3.97 -9.52 8.84
C ARG A 254 -3.95 -8.49 7.71
N ALA A 255 -3.27 -8.79 6.60
CA ALA A 255 -3.26 -7.91 5.44
C ALA A 255 -4.64 -7.83 4.77
N LEU A 256 -5.33 -8.97 4.62
CA LEU A 256 -6.69 -9.04 4.07
C LEU A 256 -7.73 -8.30 4.93
N ALA A 257 -7.56 -8.33 6.25
CA ALA A 257 -8.43 -7.64 7.20
C ALA A 257 -8.47 -6.11 6.99
N SER A 258 -7.44 -5.52 6.37
CA SER A 258 -7.46 -4.12 5.92
C SER A 258 -8.31 -3.89 4.67
N GLN A 259 -8.93 -4.94 4.08
CA GLN A 259 -9.72 -4.92 2.85
C GLN A 259 -8.96 -4.26 1.68
N PRO A 260 -7.80 -4.78 1.31
CA PRO A 260 -6.99 -4.19 0.26
C PRO A 260 -7.62 -4.44 -1.12
N LYS A 261 -7.40 -3.51 -2.05
CA LYS A 261 -7.67 -3.68 -3.49
C LYS A 261 -6.47 -4.30 -4.21
N LEU A 262 -5.26 -4.03 -3.68
CA LEU A 262 -4.00 -4.60 -4.13
C LEU A 262 -3.27 -5.21 -2.93
N LEU A 263 -2.96 -6.50 -3.02
CA LEU A 263 -2.16 -7.21 -2.03
C LEU A 263 -0.75 -7.44 -2.56
N LEU A 264 0.23 -6.92 -1.85
CA LEU A 264 1.65 -7.06 -2.15
C LEU A 264 2.23 -8.23 -1.34
N LEU A 265 2.74 -9.26 -2.01
CA LEU A 265 3.32 -10.45 -1.41
C LEU A 265 4.81 -10.56 -1.76
N ASP A 266 5.67 -10.58 -0.75
CA ASP A 266 7.14 -10.60 -0.89
C ASP A 266 7.67 -11.96 -0.43
N GLU A 267 7.97 -12.83 -1.38
CA GLU A 267 8.44 -14.22 -1.20
C GLU A 267 7.59 -15.00 -0.18
N PRO A 268 6.25 -15.07 -0.37
CA PRO A 268 5.35 -15.62 0.64
C PRO A 268 5.52 -17.14 0.85
N THR A 269 6.13 -17.86 -0.11
CA THR A 269 6.35 -19.31 -0.03
C THR A 269 7.76 -19.69 0.41
N ALA A 270 8.63 -18.70 0.66
CA ALA A 270 10.01 -18.95 1.09
C ALA A 270 10.05 -19.77 2.39
N GLY A 271 10.84 -20.84 2.40
CA GLY A 271 11.00 -21.73 3.57
C GLY A 271 9.87 -22.73 3.81
N MET A 272 8.89 -22.81 2.92
CA MET A 272 7.80 -23.78 2.96
C MET A 272 8.18 -25.11 2.31
N ASN A 273 7.61 -26.19 2.82
CA ASN A 273 7.67 -27.48 2.14
C ASN A 273 6.75 -27.52 0.89
N PRO A 274 6.90 -28.51 -0.03
CA PRO A 274 6.12 -28.53 -1.26
C PRO A 274 4.60 -28.55 -1.06
N VAL A 275 4.10 -29.19 0.01
CA VAL A 275 2.67 -29.26 0.32
C VAL A 275 2.17 -27.91 0.78
N GLU A 276 2.89 -27.25 1.68
CA GLU A 276 2.58 -25.89 2.15
C GLU A 276 2.61 -24.89 0.99
N THR A 277 3.61 -24.99 0.09
CA THR A 277 3.73 -24.15 -1.11
C THR A 277 2.51 -24.30 -2.00
N THR A 278 2.05 -25.55 -2.25
CA THR A 278 0.86 -25.81 -3.06
C THR A 278 -0.38 -25.17 -2.42
N GLN A 279 -0.59 -25.38 -1.12
CA GLN A 279 -1.72 -24.81 -0.40
C GLN A 279 -1.71 -23.29 -0.39
N MET A 280 -0.52 -22.66 -0.29
CA MET A 280 -0.37 -21.21 -0.34
C MET A 280 -0.68 -20.69 -1.76
N THR A 281 -0.24 -21.40 -2.78
CA THR A 281 -0.53 -21.11 -4.18
C THR A 281 -2.04 -21.13 -4.48
N GLU A 282 -2.74 -22.16 -3.95
CA GLU A 282 -4.20 -22.24 -4.02
C GLU A 282 -4.88 -21.08 -3.29
N LEU A 283 -4.34 -20.67 -2.13
CA LEU A 283 -4.88 -19.54 -1.38
C LEU A 283 -4.78 -18.23 -2.19
N PHE A 284 -3.69 -17.99 -2.93
CA PHE A 284 -3.57 -16.82 -3.81
C PHE A 284 -4.64 -16.84 -4.92
N GLY A 285 -4.83 -17.99 -5.55
CA GLY A 285 -5.90 -18.18 -6.53
C GLY A 285 -7.29 -17.86 -5.96
N LYS A 286 -7.59 -18.33 -4.74
CA LYS A 286 -8.86 -18.04 -4.03
C LYS A 286 -9.01 -16.54 -3.71
N ILE A 287 -7.98 -15.90 -3.16
CA ILE A 287 -7.99 -14.46 -2.86
C ILE A 287 -8.37 -13.66 -4.11
N ARG A 288 -7.78 -14.00 -5.27
CA ARG A 288 -8.11 -13.36 -6.54
C ARG A 288 -9.53 -13.65 -7.00
N SER A 289 -9.94 -14.93 -7.05
CA SER A 289 -11.20 -15.36 -7.68
C SER A 289 -12.42 -15.08 -6.79
N GLU A 290 -12.31 -15.27 -5.49
CA GLU A 290 -13.42 -15.17 -4.55
C GLU A 290 -13.58 -13.77 -3.97
N LEU A 291 -12.45 -13.08 -3.67
CA LEU A 291 -12.45 -11.75 -3.08
C LEU A 291 -12.21 -10.64 -4.11
N GLY A 292 -11.81 -11.00 -5.34
CA GLY A 292 -11.51 -10.05 -6.39
C GLY A 292 -10.31 -9.16 -6.14
N ILE A 293 -9.44 -9.52 -5.21
CA ILE A 293 -8.26 -8.74 -4.85
C ILE A 293 -7.18 -8.96 -5.89
N THR A 294 -6.59 -7.86 -6.36
CA THR A 294 -5.41 -7.88 -7.24
C THR A 294 -4.17 -8.24 -6.42
N ILE A 295 -3.28 -9.05 -6.96
CA ILE A 295 -2.06 -9.48 -6.27
C ILE A 295 -0.83 -9.08 -7.07
N LEU A 296 0.14 -8.45 -6.41
CA LEU A 296 1.52 -8.34 -6.89
C LEU A 296 2.39 -9.29 -6.07
N LEU A 297 2.99 -10.25 -6.75
CA LEU A 297 3.79 -11.31 -6.15
C LEU A 297 5.26 -11.15 -6.53
N ILE A 298 6.17 -11.09 -5.56
CA ILE A 298 7.58 -11.37 -5.79
C ILE A 298 7.85 -12.81 -5.37
N GLU A 299 8.38 -13.60 -6.27
CA GLU A 299 8.76 -14.98 -6.01
C GLU A 299 9.97 -15.39 -6.84
N HIS A 300 10.68 -16.37 -6.34
CA HIS A 300 11.80 -17.02 -7.03
C HIS A 300 11.51 -18.50 -7.36
N ASP A 301 10.46 -19.12 -6.78
CA ASP A 301 10.00 -20.45 -7.18
C ASP A 301 9.15 -20.32 -8.45
N MET A 302 9.75 -20.73 -9.58
CA MET A 302 9.09 -20.66 -10.89
C MET A 302 7.82 -21.52 -10.95
N ARG A 303 7.67 -22.56 -10.15
CA ARG A 303 6.46 -23.40 -10.12
C ARG A 303 5.28 -22.58 -9.57
N VAL A 304 5.51 -21.78 -8.54
CA VAL A 304 4.51 -20.87 -7.98
C VAL A 304 4.16 -19.81 -9.02
N VAL A 305 5.17 -19.12 -9.56
CA VAL A 305 5.00 -18.04 -10.56
C VAL A 305 4.18 -18.53 -11.75
N MET A 306 4.59 -19.66 -12.35
CA MET A 306 3.91 -20.21 -13.55
C MET A 306 2.53 -20.75 -13.24
N GLY A 307 2.27 -21.17 -11.98
CA GLY A 307 1.00 -21.77 -11.57
C GLY A 307 -0.12 -20.77 -11.28
N VAL A 308 0.21 -19.52 -10.89
CA VAL A 308 -0.83 -18.56 -10.45
C VAL A 308 -0.88 -17.26 -11.21
N SER A 309 0.20 -16.89 -11.92
CA SER A 309 0.31 -15.56 -12.52
C SER A 309 -0.47 -15.45 -13.81
N ASP A 310 -1.23 -14.38 -13.96
CA ASP A 310 -1.81 -13.97 -15.26
C ASP A 310 -0.76 -13.26 -16.12
N ARG A 311 0.19 -12.58 -15.45
CA ARG A 311 1.25 -11.80 -16.11
C ARG A 311 2.52 -11.87 -15.28
N VAL A 312 3.65 -11.98 -15.94
CA VAL A 312 4.99 -12.01 -15.34
C VAL A 312 5.82 -10.88 -15.92
N THR A 313 6.48 -10.13 -15.08
CA THR A 313 7.46 -9.10 -15.46
C THR A 313 8.82 -9.50 -14.91
N VAL A 314 9.84 -9.42 -15.75
CA VAL A 314 11.20 -9.80 -15.40
C VAL A 314 12.07 -8.55 -15.30
N LEU A 315 12.72 -8.38 -14.15
CA LEU A 315 13.77 -7.40 -13.96
C LEU A 315 15.14 -8.05 -14.01
N ASP A 316 16.08 -7.38 -14.63
CA ASP A 316 17.50 -7.68 -14.54
C ASP A 316 18.29 -6.37 -14.48
N HIS A 317 19.30 -6.29 -13.59
CA HIS A 317 20.15 -5.10 -13.36
C HIS A 317 19.34 -3.78 -13.22
N GLY A 318 18.14 -3.85 -12.65
CA GLY A 318 17.25 -2.71 -12.42
C GLY A 318 16.39 -2.33 -13.62
N GLU A 319 16.45 -3.04 -14.74
CA GLU A 319 15.70 -2.78 -15.97
C GLU A 319 14.67 -3.89 -16.22
N LYS A 320 13.55 -3.55 -16.88
CA LYS A 320 12.57 -4.52 -17.34
C LYS A 320 13.06 -5.15 -18.64
N ILE A 321 13.38 -6.45 -18.62
CA ILE A 321 13.89 -7.18 -19.78
C ILE A 321 12.80 -7.95 -20.53
N ALA A 322 11.74 -8.39 -19.83
CA ALA A 322 10.62 -9.11 -20.43
C ALA A 322 9.32 -8.88 -19.68
N GLU A 323 8.19 -9.04 -20.37
CA GLU A 323 6.86 -8.99 -19.80
C GLU A 323 5.88 -9.77 -20.69
N GLY A 324 5.03 -10.61 -20.09
CA GLY A 324 4.06 -11.40 -20.83
C GLY A 324 3.33 -12.41 -19.94
N THR A 325 2.64 -13.35 -20.58
CA THR A 325 2.11 -14.54 -19.89
C THR A 325 3.27 -15.43 -19.42
N PRO A 326 3.04 -16.30 -18.40
CA PRO A 326 4.09 -17.21 -17.93
C PRO A 326 4.81 -17.97 -19.03
N ASP A 327 4.08 -18.51 -20.03
CA ASP A 327 4.66 -19.28 -21.13
C ASP A 327 5.56 -18.42 -22.03
N VAL A 328 5.15 -17.19 -22.33
CA VAL A 328 5.94 -16.25 -23.14
C VAL A 328 7.25 -15.91 -22.44
N VAL A 329 7.17 -15.57 -21.15
CA VAL A 329 8.35 -15.19 -20.37
C VAL A 329 9.31 -16.38 -20.18
N ARG A 330 8.79 -17.59 -20.00
CA ARG A 330 9.60 -18.80 -19.86
C ARG A 330 10.42 -19.11 -21.11
N ALA A 331 9.89 -18.77 -22.29
CA ALA A 331 10.54 -19.03 -23.57
C ALA A 331 11.45 -17.87 -24.06
N ASP A 332 11.47 -16.75 -23.35
CA ASP A 332 12.23 -15.56 -23.77
C ASP A 332 13.74 -15.79 -23.57
N PRO A 333 14.56 -15.69 -24.65
CA PRO A 333 16.01 -15.88 -24.57
C PRO A 333 16.70 -14.96 -23.57
N LYS A 334 16.25 -13.71 -23.44
CA LYS A 334 16.81 -12.73 -22.48
C LYS A 334 16.59 -13.18 -21.03
N VAL A 335 15.42 -13.78 -20.76
CA VAL A 335 15.10 -14.30 -19.43
C VAL A 335 15.96 -15.50 -19.13
N ILE A 336 16.12 -16.42 -20.08
CA ILE A 336 16.98 -17.60 -19.93
C ILE A 336 18.43 -17.18 -19.68
N GLU A 337 18.97 -16.23 -20.44
CA GLU A 337 20.31 -15.69 -20.26
C GLU A 337 20.49 -15.03 -18.88
N ALA A 338 19.51 -14.22 -18.42
CA ALA A 338 19.57 -13.55 -17.13
C ALA A 338 19.64 -14.54 -15.93
N TYR A 339 19.02 -15.72 -16.05
CA TYR A 339 19.04 -16.74 -14.99
C TYR A 339 20.21 -17.73 -15.09
N LEU A 340 20.68 -18.05 -16.29
CA LEU A 340 21.75 -19.03 -16.52
C LEU A 340 23.13 -18.40 -16.71
N GLY A 341 23.19 -17.09 -16.93
CA GLY A 341 24.39 -16.35 -17.31
C GLY A 341 24.71 -16.48 -18.82
N SER A 342 25.48 -15.53 -19.33
CA SER A 342 25.82 -15.40 -20.75
C SER A 342 26.63 -16.56 -21.39
N GLY A 343 26.87 -17.65 -20.65
CA GLY A 343 27.58 -18.83 -21.13
C GLY A 343 26.75 -20.07 -21.43
N ALA A 344 25.41 -20.03 -21.23
CA ALA A 344 24.55 -21.21 -21.30
C ALA A 344 23.82 -21.39 -22.65
N THR A 345 24.02 -20.48 -23.58
CA THR A 345 23.40 -20.48 -24.93
C THR A 345 24.37 -20.81 -26.08
N GLY A 346 25.48 -21.49 -25.75
CA GLY A 346 26.47 -22.02 -26.70
C GLY A 346 26.21 -23.46 -27.08
#